data_bd32f1a92418c6ec0e5e534a9078041e
#
_entry.id   bd32f1a92418c6ec0e5e534a9078041e
#
_cell.length_a   1.000
_cell.length_b   1.000
_cell.length_c   1.000
_cell.angle_alpha   90.00
_cell.angle_beta   90.00
_cell.angle_gamma   90.00
#
_symmetry.space_group_name_H-M   'P 1'
#
loop_
_entity.id
_entity.type
_entity.pdbx_description
1 polymer ?
#
loop_
_entity_poly.entity_id
_entity_poly.type
_entity_poly.pdbx_seq_one_letter_code
_entity_poly.pdbx_strand_id
1 'polypeptide(L)'
;MTLPIRTLDLPSLSLRDALDLAVLVDEEAKERYEELADQLELHHTPEAASFFRFMANNEEKHRLELASRRRHLFADSPSTVHRGMIFDVEAPDYSEAAIFMTPRQALAVARRSEEKAHGFFVELLAEIKEPEVAALFAELRDEEILHQELIDREIAKLPPDEPFAAADFADEPVSH
;
A
#
# COMPACT_ATOMS: atom_id res chain seq x y z
N MET A 1 13.76 -2.92 14.35
CA MET A 1 13.01 -3.62 13.28
C MET A 1 13.87 -3.56 12.03
N THR A 2 13.98 -4.58 11.21
CA THR A 2 14.81 -4.52 10.01
C THR A 2 13.97 -3.93 8.90
N LEU A 3 14.42 -2.83 8.29
CA LEU A 3 13.73 -2.23 7.15
C LEU A 3 13.53 -3.25 6.02
N PRO A 4 12.41 -3.23 5.31
CA PRO A 4 12.12 -4.13 4.17
C PRO A 4 12.94 -3.76 2.92
N ILE A 5 14.12 -3.19 3.12
CA ILE A 5 15.07 -2.83 2.07
C ILE A 5 16.35 -3.63 2.28
N ARG A 6 16.76 -4.33 1.23
CA ARG A 6 18.00 -5.12 1.24
C ARG A 6 19.08 -4.40 0.45
N THR A 7 20.28 -4.32 1.02
CA THR A 7 21.51 -3.91 0.32
C THR A 7 21.65 -2.42 -0.06
N LEU A 8 20.75 -1.53 0.31
CA LEU A 8 20.92 -0.09 0.10
C LEU A 8 21.72 0.56 1.23
N ASP A 9 22.69 1.39 0.86
CA ASP A 9 23.41 2.26 1.79
C ASP A 9 22.61 3.55 1.99
N LEU A 10 21.68 3.54 2.95
CA LEU A 10 20.75 4.63 3.19
C LEU A 10 21.43 5.98 3.49
N PRO A 11 22.51 6.04 4.30
CA PRO A 11 23.21 7.30 4.56
C PRO A 11 23.80 7.99 3.33
N SER A 12 24.06 7.24 2.24
CA SER A 12 24.63 7.75 0.98
C SER A 12 23.66 7.65 -0.19
N LEU A 13 22.37 7.40 0.07
CA LEU A 13 21.36 7.25 -0.97
C LEU A 13 21.23 8.53 -1.80
N SER A 14 21.40 8.41 -3.12
CA SER A 14 21.23 9.56 -4.02
C SER A 14 19.76 9.89 -4.26
N LEU A 15 19.44 11.15 -4.61
CA LEU A 15 18.07 11.54 -4.96
C LEU A 15 17.53 10.73 -6.15
N ARG A 16 18.39 10.36 -7.10
CA ARG A 16 18.01 9.49 -8.22
C ARG A 16 17.53 8.10 -7.71
N ASP A 17 18.34 7.48 -6.86
CA ASP A 17 18.02 6.14 -6.34
C ASP A 17 16.84 6.19 -5.36
N ALA A 18 16.68 7.28 -4.63
CA ALA A 18 15.50 7.51 -3.79
C ALA A 18 14.20 7.63 -4.61
N LEU A 19 14.23 8.33 -5.74
CA LEU A 19 13.09 8.40 -6.66
C LEU A 19 12.81 7.04 -7.32
N ASP A 20 13.86 6.32 -7.73
CA ASP A 20 13.71 4.96 -8.28
C ASP A 20 13.11 4.01 -7.22
N LEU A 21 13.51 4.13 -5.94
CA LEU A 21 12.95 3.36 -4.83
C LEU A 21 11.46 3.69 -4.63
N ALA A 22 11.11 4.97 -4.57
CA ALA A 22 9.73 5.42 -4.38
C ALA A 22 8.81 4.90 -5.50
N VAL A 23 9.23 5.02 -6.77
CA VAL A 23 8.48 4.47 -7.92
C VAL A 23 8.22 2.96 -7.77
N LEU A 24 9.19 2.20 -7.23
CA LEU A 24 9.03 0.76 -7.03
C LEU A 24 8.10 0.44 -5.84
N VAL A 25 8.04 1.28 -4.82
CA VAL A 25 7.12 1.12 -3.68
C VAL A 25 5.68 1.28 -4.17
N ASP A 26 5.37 2.37 -4.88
CA ASP A 26 4.04 2.60 -5.44
C ASP A 26 3.64 1.51 -6.46
N GLU A 27 4.61 1.01 -7.25
CA GLU A 27 4.36 -0.11 -8.17
C GLU A 27 3.96 -1.39 -7.41
N GLU A 28 4.63 -1.68 -6.28
CA GLU A 28 4.28 -2.81 -5.41
C GLU A 28 2.88 -2.65 -4.82
N ALA A 29 2.56 -1.50 -4.28
CA ALA A 29 1.26 -1.20 -3.69
C ALA A 29 0.14 -1.33 -4.73
N LYS A 30 0.31 -0.70 -5.90
CA LYS A 30 -0.63 -0.81 -7.01
C LYS A 30 -0.91 -2.26 -7.41
N GLU A 31 0.14 -3.04 -7.69
CA GLU A 31 0.01 -4.45 -8.10
C GLU A 31 -0.75 -5.26 -7.05
N ARG A 32 -0.46 -5.05 -5.77
CA ARG A 32 -1.11 -5.75 -4.67
C ARG A 32 -2.58 -5.38 -4.53
N TYR A 33 -2.93 -4.09 -4.67
CA TYR A 33 -4.32 -3.64 -4.65
C TYR A 33 -5.11 -4.18 -5.86
N GLU A 34 -4.49 -4.27 -7.06
CA GLU A 34 -5.10 -4.89 -8.23
C GLU A 34 -5.39 -6.38 -8.01
N GLU A 35 -4.42 -7.14 -7.48
CA GLU A 35 -4.58 -8.56 -7.17
C GLU A 35 -5.72 -8.81 -6.16
N LEU A 36 -5.83 -7.98 -5.11
CA LEU A 36 -6.90 -8.08 -4.13
C LEU A 36 -8.26 -7.74 -4.72
N ALA A 37 -8.32 -6.72 -5.58
CA ALA A 37 -9.55 -6.37 -6.30
C ALA A 37 -10.04 -7.54 -7.17
N ASP A 38 -9.13 -8.15 -7.94
CA ASP A 38 -9.45 -9.31 -8.79
C ASP A 38 -9.97 -10.50 -7.98
N GLN A 39 -9.34 -10.80 -6.83
CA GLN A 39 -9.79 -11.87 -5.94
C GLN A 39 -11.20 -11.61 -5.39
N LEU A 40 -11.47 -10.38 -4.94
CA LEU A 40 -12.77 -10.03 -4.36
C LEU A 40 -13.89 -9.99 -5.42
N GLU A 41 -13.59 -9.60 -6.65
CA GLU A 41 -14.55 -9.72 -7.76
C GLU A 41 -14.94 -11.17 -8.04
N LEU A 42 -13.96 -12.09 -8.04
CA LEU A 42 -14.21 -13.52 -8.23
C LEU A 42 -15.07 -14.11 -7.11
N HIS A 43 -15.00 -13.58 -5.91
CA HIS A 43 -15.75 -14.02 -4.73
C HIS A 43 -17.03 -13.23 -4.44
N HIS A 44 -17.51 -12.45 -5.42
CA HIS A 44 -18.79 -11.72 -5.36
C HIS A 44 -18.86 -10.65 -4.26
N THR A 45 -17.75 -9.95 -4.00
CA THR A 45 -17.69 -8.77 -3.11
C THR A 45 -17.29 -7.50 -3.89
N PRO A 46 -18.14 -7.04 -4.85
CA PRO A 46 -17.77 -6.00 -5.81
C PRO A 46 -17.52 -4.62 -5.17
N GLU A 47 -18.18 -4.31 -4.04
CA GLU A 47 -17.97 -3.05 -3.33
C GLU A 47 -16.55 -2.97 -2.75
N ALA A 48 -16.08 -4.05 -2.12
CA ALA A 48 -14.71 -4.15 -1.61
C ALA A 48 -13.69 -4.14 -2.75
N ALA A 49 -13.95 -4.87 -3.84
CA ALA A 49 -13.12 -4.86 -5.03
C ALA A 49 -12.99 -3.46 -5.65
N SER A 50 -14.11 -2.74 -5.75
CA SER A 50 -14.13 -1.37 -6.27
C SER A 50 -13.27 -0.43 -5.45
N PHE A 51 -13.24 -0.60 -4.12
CA PHE A 51 -12.37 0.19 -3.24
C PHE A 51 -10.88 -0.09 -3.50
N PHE A 52 -10.48 -1.36 -3.60
CA PHE A 52 -9.09 -1.68 -3.89
C PHE A 52 -8.66 -1.21 -5.29
N ARG A 53 -9.53 -1.23 -6.30
CA ARG A 53 -9.23 -0.61 -7.59
C ARG A 53 -9.06 0.91 -7.48
N PHE A 54 -9.81 1.57 -6.62
CA PHE A 54 -9.62 2.99 -6.35
C PHE A 54 -8.24 3.25 -5.72
N MET A 55 -7.80 2.44 -4.74
CA MET A 55 -6.46 2.53 -4.16
C MET A 55 -5.37 2.30 -5.21
N ALA A 56 -5.48 1.22 -6.01
CA ALA A 56 -4.53 0.94 -7.10
C ALA A 56 -4.38 2.11 -8.08
N ASN A 57 -5.47 2.81 -8.40
CA ASN A 57 -5.43 3.99 -9.28
C ASN A 57 -4.73 5.19 -8.62
N ASN A 58 -4.82 5.34 -7.29
CA ASN A 58 -4.08 6.36 -6.57
C ASN A 58 -2.58 6.09 -6.63
N GLU A 59 -2.16 4.86 -6.31
CA GLU A 59 -0.74 4.47 -6.38
C GLU A 59 -0.17 4.63 -7.80
N GLU A 60 -0.92 4.25 -8.84
CA GLU A 60 -0.46 4.47 -10.22
C GLU A 60 -0.25 5.94 -10.55
N LYS A 61 -1.07 6.83 -10.01
CA LYS A 61 -0.96 8.27 -10.20
C LYS A 61 0.32 8.82 -9.56
N HIS A 62 0.58 8.46 -8.30
CA HIS A 62 1.80 8.84 -7.58
C HIS A 62 3.04 8.28 -8.28
N ARG A 63 3.03 7.00 -8.64
CA ARG A 63 4.10 6.36 -9.40
C ARG A 63 4.45 7.13 -10.68
N LEU A 64 3.43 7.56 -11.44
CA LEU A 64 3.63 8.33 -12.67
C LEU A 64 4.21 9.72 -12.41
N GLU A 65 3.80 10.39 -11.34
CA GLU A 65 4.32 11.68 -10.91
C GLU A 65 5.80 11.56 -10.50
N LEU A 66 6.15 10.58 -9.68
CA LEU A 66 7.53 10.29 -9.28
C LEU A 66 8.41 9.88 -10.48
N ALA A 67 7.92 9.04 -11.37
CA ALA A 67 8.63 8.64 -12.59
C ALA A 67 8.86 9.83 -13.53
N SER A 68 7.92 10.76 -13.62
CA SER A 68 8.07 11.99 -14.38
C SER A 68 9.13 12.92 -13.76
N ARG A 69 9.10 13.12 -12.43
CA ARG A 69 10.11 13.87 -11.68
C ARG A 69 11.50 13.26 -11.85
N ARG A 70 11.60 11.95 -11.73
CA ARG A 70 12.85 11.20 -11.95
C ARG A 70 13.40 11.41 -13.36
N ARG A 71 12.57 11.29 -14.38
CA ARG A 71 12.97 11.50 -15.79
C ARG A 71 13.39 12.95 -16.05
N HIS A 72 12.67 13.91 -15.48
CA HIS A 72 13.00 15.32 -15.64
C HIS A 72 14.37 15.67 -15.05
N LEU A 73 14.72 15.12 -13.89
CA LEU A 73 15.96 15.43 -13.18
C LEU A 73 17.17 14.63 -13.69
N PHE A 74 16.96 13.38 -14.11
CA PHE A 74 18.06 12.45 -14.38
C PHE A 74 18.03 11.80 -15.77
N ALA A 75 17.06 12.17 -16.60
CA ALA A 75 16.87 11.62 -17.95
C ALA A 75 16.88 10.06 -17.93
N ASP A 76 17.60 9.46 -18.88
CA ASP A 76 17.71 8.00 -19.02
C ASP A 76 18.90 7.41 -18.24
N SER A 77 19.39 8.10 -17.21
CA SER A 77 20.45 7.55 -16.35
C SER A 77 20.02 6.20 -15.77
N PRO A 78 20.91 5.18 -15.79
CA PRO A 78 20.53 3.85 -15.32
C PRO A 78 20.20 3.86 -13.83
N SER A 79 19.18 3.09 -13.46
CA SER A 79 18.84 2.85 -12.04
C SER A 79 19.82 1.85 -11.43
N THR A 80 20.15 2.05 -10.15
CA THR A 80 20.86 1.08 -9.32
C THR A 80 19.91 0.34 -8.38
N VAL A 81 18.67 0.81 -8.26
CA VAL A 81 17.61 0.20 -7.46
C VAL A 81 16.73 -0.69 -8.34
N HIS A 82 16.36 -1.85 -7.85
CA HIS A 82 15.51 -2.81 -8.56
C HIS A 82 14.55 -3.50 -7.61
N ARG A 83 13.45 -4.08 -8.15
CA ARG A 83 12.35 -4.67 -7.40
C ARG A 83 12.79 -5.66 -6.32
N GLY A 84 13.84 -6.44 -6.55
CA GLY A 84 14.34 -7.40 -5.56
C GLY A 84 14.98 -6.78 -4.31
N MET A 85 15.17 -5.47 -4.28
CA MET A 85 15.70 -4.75 -3.11
C MET A 85 14.61 -4.30 -2.13
N ILE A 86 13.34 -4.24 -2.57
CA ILE A 86 12.19 -3.90 -1.75
C ILE A 86 11.31 -5.13 -1.54
N PHE A 87 10.64 -5.19 -0.42
CA PHE A 87 9.70 -6.25 -0.11
C PHE A 87 8.68 -5.78 0.91
N ASP A 88 7.41 -5.83 0.55
CA ASP A 88 6.27 -5.64 1.46
C ASP A 88 6.32 -4.31 2.24
N VAL A 89 6.63 -3.21 1.50
CA VAL A 89 6.73 -1.88 2.09
C VAL A 89 5.35 -1.31 2.38
N GLU A 90 4.52 -1.19 1.35
CA GLU A 90 3.20 -0.56 1.41
C GLU A 90 2.07 -1.56 1.15
N ALA A 91 2.38 -2.64 0.46
CA ALA A 91 1.40 -3.61 0.02
C ALA A 91 0.60 -4.23 1.18
N PRO A 92 -0.73 -4.40 1.02
CA PRO A 92 -1.55 -5.16 1.95
C PRO A 92 -1.03 -6.59 2.14
N ASP A 93 -1.09 -7.09 3.38
CA ASP A 93 -0.70 -8.47 3.66
C ASP A 93 -1.77 -9.45 3.13
N TYR A 94 -1.35 -10.45 2.34
CA TYR A 94 -2.25 -11.50 1.85
C TYR A 94 -2.93 -12.29 2.98
N SER A 95 -2.28 -12.42 4.13
CA SER A 95 -2.87 -13.12 5.29
C SER A 95 -4.04 -12.36 5.92
N GLU A 96 -4.12 -11.06 5.69
CA GLU A 96 -5.19 -10.19 6.18
C GLU A 96 -6.37 -10.11 5.21
N ALA A 97 -6.13 -10.40 3.92
CA ALA A 97 -7.16 -10.41 2.89
C ALA A 97 -7.96 -11.71 2.96
N ALA A 98 -9.11 -11.68 3.62
CA ALA A 98 -10.04 -12.80 3.60
C ALA A 98 -10.77 -12.88 2.25
N ILE A 99 -11.08 -14.11 1.80
CA ILE A 99 -11.79 -14.37 0.54
C ILE A 99 -13.16 -13.66 0.50
N PHE A 100 -13.80 -13.48 1.66
CA PHE A 100 -15.04 -12.75 1.82
C PHE A 100 -14.82 -11.58 2.77
N MET A 101 -14.63 -10.38 2.22
CA MET A 101 -14.48 -9.14 2.98
C MET A 101 -15.69 -8.25 2.81
N THR A 102 -16.17 -7.68 3.91
CA THR A 102 -17.05 -6.51 3.83
C THR A 102 -16.25 -5.29 3.33
N PRO A 103 -16.92 -4.27 2.76
CA PRO A 103 -16.25 -3.02 2.43
C PRO A 103 -15.48 -2.40 3.60
N ARG A 104 -16.01 -2.50 4.82
CA ARG A 104 -15.34 -2.01 6.04
C ARG A 104 -14.06 -2.79 6.34
N GLN A 105 -14.07 -4.11 6.18
CA GLN A 105 -12.89 -4.95 6.37
C GLN A 105 -11.81 -4.65 5.32
N ALA A 106 -12.20 -4.46 4.05
CA ALA A 106 -11.29 -4.05 2.98
C ALA A 106 -10.62 -2.71 3.28
N LEU A 107 -11.40 -1.70 3.70
CA LEU A 107 -10.89 -0.41 4.14
C LEU A 107 -9.91 -0.53 5.32
N ALA A 108 -10.20 -1.41 6.29
CA ALA A 108 -9.32 -1.64 7.42
C ALA A 108 -7.98 -2.30 7.01
N VAL A 109 -7.98 -3.18 6.00
CA VAL A 109 -6.75 -3.75 5.42
C VAL A 109 -5.92 -2.65 4.76
N ALA A 110 -6.53 -1.85 3.88
CA ALA A 110 -5.86 -0.73 3.24
C ALA A 110 -5.28 0.25 4.28
N ARG A 111 -6.07 0.60 5.31
CA ARG A 111 -5.61 1.51 6.38
C ARG A 111 -4.33 1.04 7.07
N ARG A 112 -4.19 -0.28 7.29
CA ARG A 112 -2.95 -0.86 7.85
C ARG A 112 -1.78 -0.83 6.87
N SER A 113 -2.04 -0.95 5.56
CA SER A 113 -1.00 -0.77 4.53
C SER A 113 -0.40 0.63 4.58
N GLU A 114 -1.25 1.65 4.59
CA GLU A 114 -0.81 3.04 4.67
C GLU A 114 -0.07 3.35 5.99
N GLU A 115 -0.49 2.74 7.11
CA GLU A 115 0.25 2.83 8.38
C GLU A 115 1.64 2.20 8.28
N LYS A 116 1.75 1.06 7.58
CA LYS A 116 3.01 0.37 7.37
C LYS A 116 3.94 1.20 6.48
N ALA A 117 3.43 1.77 5.39
CA ALA A 117 4.19 2.66 4.51
C ALA A 117 4.65 3.93 5.24
N HIS A 118 3.77 4.57 5.99
CA HIS A 118 4.15 5.70 6.83
C HIS A 118 5.30 5.36 7.80
N GLY A 119 5.19 4.22 8.51
CA GLY A 119 6.23 3.74 9.42
C GLY A 119 7.56 3.50 8.71
N PHE A 120 7.53 2.95 7.51
CA PHE A 120 8.69 2.75 6.66
C PHE A 120 9.40 4.07 6.33
N PHE A 121 8.69 5.09 5.87
CA PHE A 121 9.28 6.39 5.57
C PHE A 121 9.81 7.11 6.82
N VAL A 122 9.16 6.94 7.98
CA VAL A 122 9.69 7.45 9.27
C VAL A 122 11.02 6.79 9.63
N GLU A 123 11.14 5.46 9.48
CA GLU A 123 12.40 4.74 9.73
C GLU A 123 13.50 5.15 8.73
N LEU A 124 13.17 5.32 7.43
CA LEU A 124 14.09 5.81 6.42
C LEU A 124 14.66 7.19 6.77
N LEU A 125 13.79 8.12 7.15
CA LEU A 125 14.17 9.48 7.48
C LEU A 125 15.18 9.57 8.63
N ALA A 126 15.19 8.59 9.54
CA ALA A 126 16.16 8.53 10.63
C ALA A 126 17.60 8.21 10.15
N GLU A 127 17.73 7.55 9.01
CA GLU A 127 19.02 7.10 8.45
C GLU A 127 19.55 8.01 7.32
N ILE A 128 18.67 8.78 6.66
CA ILE A 128 19.02 9.63 5.52
C ILE A 128 19.76 10.88 5.96
N LYS A 129 20.86 11.19 5.26
CA LYS A 129 21.68 12.37 5.51
C LYS A 129 21.55 13.45 4.42
N GLU A 130 21.23 13.04 3.20
CA GLU A 130 21.10 13.94 2.06
C GLU A 130 19.81 14.76 2.16
N PRO A 131 19.88 16.12 2.21
CA PRO A 131 18.71 16.97 2.45
C PRO A 131 17.60 16.81 1.38
N GLU A 132 17.96 16.63 0.11
CA GLU A 132 17.00 16.48 -0.98
C GLU A 132 16.27 15.14 -0.89
N VAL A 133 16.96 14.08 -0.47
CA VAL A 133 16.37 12.75 -0.23
C VAL A 133 15.45 12.79 1.00
N ALA A 134 15.89 13.45 2.08
CA ALA A 134 15.06 13.65 3.26
C ALA A 134 13.79 14.45 2.95
N ALA A 135 13.87 15.47 2.10
CA ALA A 135 12.69 16.23 1.65
C ALA A 135 11.71 15.35 0.86
N LEU A 136 12.19 14.50 -0.06
CA LEU A 136 11.37 13.56 -0.81
C LEU A 136 10.66 12.57 0.12
N PHE A 137 11.39 11.91 1.02
CA PHE A 137 10.78 10.93 1.92
C PHE A 137 9.85 11.55 2.97
N ALA A 138 10.07 12.81 3.35
CA ALA A 138 9.12 13.54 4.17
C ALA A 138 7.81 13.86 3.42
N GLU A 139 7.90 14.21 2.13
CA GLU A 139 6.74 14.38 1.25
C GLU A 139 5.93 13.07 1.18
N LEU A 140 6.56 11.94 0.85
CA LEU A 140 5.91 10.64 0.77
C LEU A 140 5.29 10.21 2.12
N ARG A 141 6.01 10.36 3.22
CA ARG A 141 5.45 10.11 4.57
C ARG A 141 4.17 10.90 4.83
N ASP A 142 4.13 12.16 4.42
CA ASP A 142 2.98 13.04 4.66
C ASP A 142 1.81 12.66 3.72
N GLU A 143 2.08 12.13 2.53
CA GLU A 143 1.07 11.55 1.63
C GLU A 143 0.39 10.34 2.25
N GLU A 144 1.12 9.45 2.94
CA GLU A 144 0.53 8.31 3.66
C GLU A 144 -0.46 8.75 4.74
N ILE A 145 -0.22 9.89 5.41
CA ILE A 145 -1.17 10.44 6.37
C ILE A 145 -2.47 10.87 5.66
N LEU A 146 -2.37 11.47 4.49
CA LEU A 146 -3.54 11.88 3.71
C LEU A 146 -4.35 10.68 3.23
N HIS A 147 -3.69 9.59 2.81
CA HIS A 147 -4.34 8.33 2.46
C HIS A 147 -5.08 7.74 3.66
N GLN A 148 -4.43 7.68 4.81
CA GLN A 148 -5.06 7.21 6.06
C GLN A 148 -6.31 8.02 6.40
N GLU A 149 -6.26 9.35 6.32
CA GLU A 149 -7.41 10.21 6.55
C GLU A 149 -8.53 10.01 5.52
N LEU A 150 -8.18 9.74 4.27
CA LEU A 150 -9.15 9.41 3.22
C LEU A 150 -9.89 8.13 3.56
N ILE A 151 -9.15 7.08 3.92
CA ILE A 151 -9.71 5.78 4.29
C ILE A 151 -10.59 5.90 5.54
N ASP A 152 -10.14 6.62 6.57
CA ASP A 152 -10.91 6.83 7.80
C ASP A 152 -12.24 7.54 7.53
N ARG A 153 -12.26 8.51 6.59
CA ARG A 153 -13.50 9.16 6.13
C ARG A 153 -14.44 8.20 5.39
N GLU A 154 -13.91 7.26 4.61
CA GLU A 154 -14.73 6.25 3.94
C GLU A 154 -15.28 5.22 4.95
N ILE A 155 -14.46 4.77 5.92
CA ILE A 155 -14.90 3.89 7.01
C ILE A 155 -16.06 4.52 7.79
N ALA A 156 -15.99 5.83 8.06
CA ALA A 156 -17.03 6.54 8.82
C ALA A 156 -18.39 6.59 8.10
N LYS A 157 -18.44 6.41 6.78
CA LYS A 157 -19.68 6.36 5.99
C LYS A 157 -20.36 5.00 6.01
N LEU A 158 -19.61 3.94 6.35
CA LEU A 158 -20.10 2.56 6.32
C LEU A 158 -20.80 2.19 7.64
N PRO A 159 -21.83 1.33 7.59
CA PRO A 159 -22.41 0.77 8.80
C PRO A 159 -21.35 -0.08 9.55
N PRO A 160 -21.50 -0.25 10.87
CA PRO A 160 -20.70 -1.23 11.60
C PRO A 160 -20.88 -2.62 11.01
N ASP A 161 -19.81 -3.44 11.03
CA ASP A 161 -19.96 -4.85 10.68
C ASP A 161 -20.93 -5.52 11.68
N GLU A 162 -21.92 -6.24 11.17
CA GLU A 162 -22.77 -7.05 12.01
C GLU A 162 -21.95 -8.17 12.63
N PRO A 163 -22.14 -8.47 13.92
CA PRO A 163 -21.48 -9.61 14.53
C PRO A 163 -21.86 -10.89 13.75
N PHE A 164 -20.87 -11.63 13.32
CA PHE A 164 -21.07 -12.90 12.61
C PHE A 164 -21.93 -13.81 13.50
N ALA A 165 -23.19 -14.00 13.14
CA ALA A 165 -24.05 -14.94 13.84
C ALA A 165 -23.59 -16.35 13.48
N ALA A 166 -22.85 -17.01 14.37
CA ALA A 166 -22.44 -18.41 14.23
C ALA A 166 -23.62 -19.38 14.05
N ALA A 167 -24.85 -18.88 14.18
CA ALA A 167 -26.08 -19.62 14.01
C ALA A 167 -26.48 -19.91 12.54
N ASP A 168 -25.94 -19.16 11.57
CA ASP A 168 -26.30 -19.32 10.15
C ASP A 168 -25.64 -20.55 9.48
N PHE A 169 -24.75 -21.24 10.18
CA PHE A 169 -24.12 -22.50 9.73
C PHE A 169 -24.50 -23.74 10.56
N ALA A 170 -25.50 -23.64 11.38
CA ALA A 170 -26.09 -24.82 11.97
C ALA A 170 -26.96 -25.50 10.91
N ASP A 171 -26.38 -26.40 10.12
CA ASP A 171 -27.14 -27.39 9.37
C ASP A 171 -28.07 -28.08 10.35
N GLU A 172 -29.39 -27.88 10.22
CA GLU A 172 -30.36 -28.69 10.91
C GLU A 172 -30.13 -30.13 10.46
N PRO A 173 -29.91 -31.08 11.40
CA PRO A 173 -29.80 -32.48 11.02
C PRO A 173 -31.09 -32.92 10.37
N VAL A 174 -31.02 -33.23 9.07
CA VAL A 174 -32.15 -33.85 8.34
C VAL A 174 -32.46 -35.16 9.03
N SER A 175 -33.57 -35.19 9.78
CA SER A 175 -34.11 -36.44 10.36
C SER A 175 -34.57 -37.36 9.22
N HIS A 176 -33.97 -38.49 9.11
CA HIS A 176 -34.41 -39.61 8.26
C HIS A 176 -35.45 -40.44 8.99
#